data_43591da0cb35946d035f2e49ea6f3026
#
_entry.id   43591da0cb35946d035f2e49ea6f3026
#
_cell.length_a   1.000
_cell.length_b   1.000
_cell.length_c   1.000
_cell.angle_alpha   90.00
_cell.angle_beta   90.00
_cell.angle_gamma   90.00
#
_symmetry.space_group_name_H-M   'P 1'
#
loop_
_entity.id
_entity.type
_entity.pdbx_description
1 polymer ?
#
loop_
_entity_poly.entity_id
_entity_poly.type
_entity_poly.pdbx_seq_one_letter_code
_entity_poly.pdbx_strand_id
1 'polypeptide(L)'
;MLPYLKAWILPDTKTAIIFTVILTIAICVGTLTPLPDKIDTPGSDKWHHFIAFAALAYPLAAASRLYWIPALIFALCLGALIEIIQPYVNRFGDIKDFQADALGVLFGIFLGTLVYQVKSRSVNSINVDPVKKKIREIG
;
A
#
# COMPACT_ATOMS: atom_id res chain seq x y z
N MET A 1 21.32 -3.88 3.92
CA MET A 1 19.90 -4.00 3.50
C MET A 1 19.83 -3.92 2.00
N LEU A 2 19.15 -4.85 1.33
CA LEU A 2 19.04 -4.88 -0.13
C LEU A 2 18.42 -3.56 -0.64
N PRO A 3 18.94 -2.93 -1.73
CA PRO A 3 18.48 -1.64 -2.22
C PRO A 3 16.98 -1.64 -2.58
N TYR A 4 16.48 -2.73 -3.10
CA TYR A 4 15.05 -2.90 -3.43
C TYR A 4 14.14 -2.86 -2.20
N LEU A 5 14.57 -3.48 -1.07
CA LEU A 5 13.82 -3.46 0.18
C LEU A 5 13.76 -2.04 0.76
N LYS A 6 14.88 -1.29 0.69
CA LYS A 6 14.91 0.11 1.09
C LYS A 6 13.98 0.97 0.24
N ALA A 7 13.95 0.75 -1.08
CA ALA A 7 13.09 1.47 -2.01
C ALA A 7 11.60 1.21 -1.73
N TRP A 8 11.24 -0.01 -1.31
CA TRP A 8 9.86 -0.34 -0.95
C TRP A 8 9.44 0.23 0.40
N ILE A 9 10.34 0.20 1.41
CA ILE A 9 10.04 0.72 2.77
C ILE A 9 10.00 2.25 2.78
N LEU A 10 10.91 2.92 2.04
CA LEU A 10 11.05 4.38 2.01
C LEU A 10 10.98 4.92 0.57
N PRO A 11 9.90 4.67 -0.15
CA PRO A 11 9.81 5.05 -1.55
C PRO A 11 9.82 6.58 -1.72
N ASP A 12 10.37 7.03 -2.84
CA ASP A 12 10.01 8.32 -3.42
C ASP A 12 8.70 8.19 -4.20
N THR A 13 8.13 9.30 -4.63
CA THR A 13 6.83 9.31 -5.32
C THR A 13 6.83 8.47 -6.61
N LYS A 14 7.92 8.53 -7.40
CA LYS A 14 8.00 7.76 -8.66
C LYS A 14 8.04 6.26 -8.38
N THR A 15 8.89 5.85 -7.44
CA THR A 15 9.00 4.46 -7.00
C THR A 15 7.69 3.93 -6.41
N ALA A 16 6.99 4.75 -5.61
CA ALA A 16 5.69 4.40 -5.04
C ALA A 16 4.65 4.14 -6.13
N ILE A 17 4.57 4.99 -7.14
CA ILE A 17 3.64 4.81 -8.27
C ILE A 17 3.96 3.52 -9.02
N ILE A 18 5.24 3.25 -9.32
CA ILE A 18 5.66 2.03 -10.02
C ILE A 18 5.25 0.78 -9.21
N PHE A 19 5.52 0.75 -7.91
CA PHE A 19 5.12 -0.37 -7.05
C PHE A 19 3.60 -0.53 -7.00
N THR A 20 2.84 0.56 -6.89
CA THR A 20 1.38 0.50 -6.91
C THR A 20 0.85 -0.07 -8.21
N VAL A 21 1.40 0.32 -9.36
CA VAL A 21 1.02 -0.22 -10.67
C VAL A 21 1.34 -1.72 -10.78
N ILE A 22 2.55 -2.13 -10.39
CA ILE A 22 2.95 -3.55 -10.40
C ILE A 22 2.03 -4.38 -9.50
N LEU A 23 1.75 -3.91 -8.28
CA LEU A 23 0.87 -4.60 -7.35
C LEU A 23 -0.57 -4.66 -7.86
N THR A 24 -1.07 -3.59 -8.48
CA THR A 24 -2.39 -3.58 -9.11
C THR A 24 -2.50 -4.68 -10.17
N ILE A 25 -1.51 -4.78 -11.07
CA ILE A 25 -1.49 -5.82 -12.09
C ILE A 25 -1.43 -7.21 -11.44
N ALA A 26 -0.55 -7.41 -10.46
CA ALA A 26 -0.41 -8.69 -9.79
C ALA A 26 -1.70 -9.12 -9.06
N ILE A 27 -2.37 -8.17 -8.39
CA ILE A 27 -3.65 -8.40 -7.71
C ILE A 27 -4.73 -8.76 -8.74
N CYS A 28 -4.88 -7.97 -9.82
CA CYS A 28 -5.86 -8.26 -10.86
C CYS A 28 -5.62 -9.64 -11.50
N VAL A 29 -4.38 -9.99 -11.83
CA VAL A 29 -4.05 -11.31 -12.37
C VAL A 29 -4.38 -12.41 -11.36
N GLY A 30 -3.97 -12.26 -10.09
CA GLY A 30 -4.20 -13.27 -9.06
C GLY A 30 -5.68 -13.46 -8.71
N THR A 31 -6.47 -12.38 -8.68
CA THR A 31 -7.88 -12.43 -8.27
C THR A 31 -8.85 -12.69 -9.41
N LEU A 32 -8.48 -12.40 -10.66
CA LEU A 32 -9.34 -12.58 -11.84
C LEU A 32 -8.95 -13.78 -12.71
N THR A 33 -7.87 -14.49 -12.39
CA THR A 33 -7.53 -15.74 -13.09
C THR A 33 -8.42 -16.87 -12.57
N PRO A 34 -9.14 -17.59 -13.45
CA PRO A 34 -9.96 -18.74 -13.04
C PRO A 34 -9.10 -19.79 -12.33
N LEU A 35 -9.54 -20.27 -11.17
CA LEU A 35 -8.89 -21.39 -10.52
C LEU A 35 -9.41 -22.71 -11.12
N PRO A 36 -8.54 -23.67 -11.47
CA PRO A 36 -8.98 -25.03 -11.70
C PRO A 36 -9.52 -25.59 -10.40
N ASP A 37 -10.68 -26.28 -10.47
CA ASP A 37 -11.47 -26.85 -9.39
C ASP A 37 -10.93 -26.72 -7.94
N LYS A 38 -11.71 -26.02 -7.15
CA LYS A 38 -11.70 -25.83 -5.69
C LYS A 38 -10.58 -26.49 -4.91
N ILE A 39 -9.57 -25.69 -4.54
CA ILE A 39 -8.87 -25.87 -3.27
C ILE A 39 -9.53 -24.89 -2.28
N ASP A 40 -10.67 -25.28 -1.74
CA ASP A 40 -11.30 -24.57 -0.63
C ASP A 40 -10.44 -24.76 0.62
N THR A 41 -9.50 -23.86 0.87
CA THR A 41 -8.91 -23.70 2.20
C THR A 41 -9.71 -22.63 2.93
N PRO A 42 -10.62 -23.01 3.86
CA PRO A 42 -11.46 -22.05 4.56
C PRO A 42 -10.60 -21.01 5.29
N GLY A 43 -10.77 -19.73 4.98
CA GLY A 43 -10.14 -18.63 5.69
C GLY A 43 -8.80 -18.15 5.14
N SER A 44 -8.10 -18.88 4.27
CA SER A 44 -6.81 -18.43 3.70
C SER A 44 -6.97 -17.30 2.67
N ASP A 45 -8.09 -17.26 1.97
CA ASP A 45 -8.35 -16.25 0.92
C ASP A 45 -8.41 -14.83 1.49
N LYS A 46 -9.10 -14.62 2.60
CA LYS A 46 -9.23 -13.31 3.26
C LYS A 46 -7.90 -12.72 3.72
N TRP A 47 -6.96 -13.55 4.15
CA TRP A 47 -5.62 -13.11 4.49
C TRP A 47 -4.83 -12.66 3.27
N HIS A 48 -5.02 -13.33 2.13
CA HIS A 48 -4.38 -12.91 0.87
C HIS A 48 -4.91 -11.55 0.42
N HIS A 49 -6.24 -11.33 0.46
CA HIS A 49 -6.89 -10.05 0.19
C HIS A 49 -6.35 -8.96 1.12
N PHE A 50 -6.41 -9.17 2.43
CA PHE A 50 -5.90 -8.22 3.42
C PHE A 50 -4.43 -7.82 3.16
N ILE A 51 -3.54 -8.80 2.98
CA ILE A 51 -2.11 -8.54 2.78
C ILE A 51 -1.87 -7.84 1.45
N ALA A 52 -2.53 -8.27 0.37
CA ALA A 52 -2.38 -7.70 -0.96
C ALA A 52 -2.80 -6.22 -0.98
N PHE A 53 -3.94 -5.89 -0.38
CA PHE A 53 -4.44 -4.52 -0.34
C PHE A 53 -3.70 -3.63 0.67
N ALA A 54 -3.17 -4.19 1.75
CA ALA A 54 -2.25 -3.48 2.63
C ALA A 54 -0.95 -3.11 1.89
N ALA A 55 -0.37 -4.06 1.14
CA ALA A 55 0.82 -3.82 0.32
C ALA A 55 0.56 -2.81 -0.80
N LEU A 56 -0.64 -2.81 -1.41
CA LEU A 56 -1.06 -1.89 -2.47
C LEU A 56 -1.12 -0.44 -1.98
N ALA A 57 -1.73 -0.20 -0.83
CA ALA A 57 -1.97 1.15 -0.31
C ALA A 57 -0.73 1.77 0.37
N TYR A 58 0.16 0.94 0.90
CA TYR A 58 1.34 1.36 1.67
C TYR A 58 2.29 2.29 0.90
N PRO A 59 2.76 1.99 -0.33
CA PRO A 59 3.82 2.76 -0.98
C PRO A 59 3.44 4.24 -1.20
N LEU A 60 2.23 4.51 -1.64
CA LEU A 60 1.74 5.87 -1.86
C LEU A 60 1.63 6.65 -0.55
N ALA A 61 1.10 6.03 0.51
CA ALA A 61 1.00 6.64 1.82
C ALA A 61 2.36 6.90 2.46
N ALA A 62 3.37 6.04 2.21
CA ALA A 62 4.74 6.19 2.69
C ALA A 62 5.54 7.25 1.90
N ALA A 63 5.17 7.51 0.65
CA ALA A 63 5.86 8.48 -0.19
C ALA A 63 5.49 9.93 0.15
N SER A 64 4.21 10.22 0.42
CA SER A 64 3.74 11.59 0.67
C SER A 64 2.41 11.63 1.41
N ARG A 65 2.26 12.65 2.28
CA ARG A 65 0.98 12.96 2.95
C ARG A 65 -0.16 13.29 1.98
N LEU A 66 0.14 13.70 0.77
CA LEU A 66 -0.89 14.05 -0.23
C LEU A 66 -1.54 12.81 -0.86
N TYR A 67 -0.91 11.64 -0.77
CA TYR A 67 -1.35 10.45 -1.51
C TYR A 67 -2.17 9.45 -0.69
N TRP A 68 -2.37 9.64 0.62
CA TRP A 68 -3.16 8.69 1.40
C TRP A 68 -4.64 8.64 1.00
N ILE A 69 -5.25 9.80 0.67
CA ILE A 69 -6.65 9.84 0.19
C ILE A 69 -6.78 9.24 -1.21
N PRO A 70 -5.98 9.65 -2.22
CA PRO A 70 -5.99 8.97 -3.52
C PRO A 70 -5.74 7.47 -3.42
N ALA A 71 -4.81 7.01 -2.56
CA ALA A 71 -4.54 5.60 -2.35
C ALA A 71 -5.74 4.86 -1.75
N LEU A 72 -6.42 5.47 -0.76
CA LEU A 72 -7.64 4.93 -0.16
C LEU A 72 -8.73 4.74 -1.21
N ILE A 73 -9.07 5.81 -1.94
CA ILE A 73 -10.14 5.78 -2.94
C ILE A 73 -9.81 4.77 -4.04
N PHE A 74 -8.60 4.83 -4.58
CA PHE A 74 -8.17 3.92 -5.65
C PHE A 74 -8.25 2.45 -5.23
N ALA A 75 -7.70 2.11 -4.05
CA ALA A 75 -7.67 0.73 -3.60
C ALA A 75 -9.08 0.19 -3.27
N LEU A 76 -9.94 0.99 -2.62
CA LEU A 76 -11.33 0.58 -2.36
C LEU A 76 -12.13 0.41 -3.65
N CYS A 77 -11.97 1.31 -4.63
CA CYS A 77 -12.62 1.16 -5.93
C CYS A 77 -12.12 -0.08 -6.68
N LEU A 78 -10.82 -0.37 -6.60
CA LEU A 78 -10.24 -1.57 -7.19
C LEU A 78 -10.80 -2.85 -6.56
N GLY A 79 -10.86 -2.93 -5.22
CA GLY A 79 -11.45 -4.07 -4.51
C GLY A 79 -12.90 -4.29 -4.89
N ALA A 80 -13.73 -3.23 -4.84
CA ALA A 80 -15.12 -3.32 -5.25
C ALA A 80 -15.29 -3.78 -6.72
N LEU A 81 -14.44 -3.29 -7.61
CA LEU A 81 -14.45 -3.69 -9.02
C LEU A 81 -14.07 -5.16 -9.20
N ILE A 82 -13.09 -5.65 -8.46
CA ILE A 82 -12.68 -7.07 -8.47
C ILE A 82 -13.87 -7.95 -8.07
N GLU A 83 -14.54 -7.65 -6.96
CA GLU A 83 -15.68 -8.43 -6.48
C GLU A 83 -16.85 -8.47 -7.49
N ILE A 84 -17.07 -7.36 -8.21
CA ILE A 84 -18.09 -7.29 -9.27
C ILE A 84 -17.69 -8.14 -10.48
N ILE A 85 -16.40 -8.21 -10.83
CA ILE A 85 -15.92 -8.92 -12.04
C ILE A 85 -15.76 -10.42 -11.75
N GLN A 86 -15.42 -10.84 -10.55
CA GLN A 86 -15.15 -12.25 -10.20
C GLN A 86 -16.24 -13.23 -10.67
N PRO A 87 -17.55 -12.96 -10.54
CA PRO A 87 -18.58 -13.87 -11.04
C PRO A 87 -18.52 -14.10 -12.57
N TYR A 88 -18.03 -13.14 -13.34
CA TYR A 88 -17.92 -13.26 -14.80
C TYR A 88 -16.68 -14.06 -15.27
N VAL A 89 -15.74 -14.30 -14.35
CA VAL A 89 -14.53 -15.11 -14.62
C VAL A 89 -14.53 -16.44 -13.85
N ASN A 90 -15.73 -16.97 -13.55
CA ASN A 90 -15.94 -18.24 -12.86
C ASN A 90 -15.30 -18.28 -11.45
N ARG A 91 -15.37 -17.16 -10.72
CA ARG A 91 -15.01 -17.04 -9.30
C ARG A 91 -16.21 -16.54 -8.50
N PHE A 92 -16.18 -16.73 -7.19
CA PHE A 92 -17.24 -16.23 -6.30
C PHE A 92 -16.79 -14.89 -5.73
N GLY A 93 -17.54 -13.81 -6.03
CA GLY A 93 -17.41 -12.55 -5.30
C GLY A 93 -17.98 -12.71 -3.88
N ASP A 94 -17.23 -12.33 -2.85
CA ASP A 94 -17.66 -12.37 -1.44
C ASP A 94 -17.46 -11.00 -0.80
N ILE A 95 -18.54 -10.42 -0.30
CA ILE A 95 -18.49 -9.14 0.44
C ILE A 95 -17.47 -9.18 1.61
N LYS A 96 -17.18 -10.36 2.14
CA LYS A 96 -16.17 -10.52 3.19
C LYS A 96 -14.76 -10.35 2.66
N ASP A 97 -14.51 -10.64 1.39
CA ASP A 97 -13.22 -10.42 0.74
C ASP A 97 -13.01 -8.92 0.51
N PHE A 98 -14.05 -8.19 0.07
CA PHE A 98 -14.03 -6.72 0.05
C PHE A 98 -13.81 -6.10 1.45
N GLN A 99 -14.38 -6.69 2.51
CA GLN A 99 -14.11 -6.22 3.87
C GLN A 99 -12.64 -6.45 4.27
N ALA A 100 -12.05 -7.56 3.88
CA ALA A 100 -10.63 -7.84 4.08
C ALA A 100 -9.75 -6.85 3.29
N ASP A 101 -10.11 -6.53 2.04
CA ASP A 101 -9.46 -5.50 1.24
C ASP A 101 -9.49 -4.15 1.94
N ALA A 102 -10.67 -3.71 2.39
CA ALA A 102 -10.83 -2.43 3.08
C ALA A 102 -9.98 -2.33 4.36
N LEU A 103 -9.98 -3.38 5.18
CA LEU A 103 -9.13 -3.44 6.38
C LEU A 103 -7.65 -3.44 6.01
N GLY A 104 -7.26 -4.14 4.96
CA GLY A 104 -5.90 -4.14 4.43
C GLY A 104 -5.46 -2.74 3.99
N VAL A 105 -6.31 -2.05 3.21
CA VAL A 105 -6.06 -0.66 2.78
C VAL A 105 -5.84 0.26 3.96
N LEU A 106 -6.72 0.24 4.96
CA LEU A 106 -6.60 1.08 6.15
C LEU A 106 -5.29 0.79 6.91
N PHE A 107 -4.93 -0.48 7.07
CA PHE A 107 -3.69 -0.89 7.70
C PHE A 107 -2.45 -0.45 6.91
N GLY A 108 -2.46 -0.61 5.59
CA GLY A 108 -1.38 -0.18 4.70
C GLY A 108 -1.18 1.35 4.75
N ILE A 109 -2.26 2.12 4.73
CA ILE A 109 -2.21 3.58 4.87
C ILE A 109 -1.68 3.98 6.25
N PHE A 110 -2.14 3.33 7.31
CA PHE A 110 -1.65 3.59 8.66
C PHE A 110 -0.14 3.40 8.77
N LEU A 111 0.37 2.25 8.32
CA LEU A 111 1.81 1.98 8.32
C LEU A 111 2.59 2.94 7.42
N GLY A 112 2.08 3.22 6.21
CA GLY A 112 2.73 4.14 5.27
C GLY A 112 2.82 5.56 5.81
N THR A 113 1.75 6.08 6.40
CA THR A 113 1.75 7.42 7.01
C THR A 113 2.66 7.50 8.23
N LEU A 114 2.76 6.44 9.03
CA LEU A 114 3.70 6.35 10.15
C LEU A 114 5.14 6.44 9.67
N VAL A 115 5.50 5.66 8.64
CA VAL A 115 6.83 5.66 8.03
C VAL A 115 7.15 7.04 7.43
N TYR A 116 6.20 7.65 6.72
CA TYR A 116 6.36 9.00 6.21
C TYR A 116 6.66 10.02 7.31
N GLN A 117 5.95 9.97 8.44
CA GLN A 117 6.17 10.89 9.56
C GLN A 117 7.56 10.72 10.17
N VAL A 118 8.03 9.49 10.37
CA VAL A 118 9.37 9.20 10.89
C VAL A 118 10.45 9.75 9.94
N LYS A 119 10.31 9.48 8.63
CA LYS A 119 11.21 9.98 7.60
C LYS A 119 11.27 11.52 7.58
N SER A 120 10.12 12.17 7.61
CA SER A 120 10.01 13.64 7.59
C SER A 120 10.65 14.29 8.82
N ARG A 121 10.47 13.70 10.02
CA ARG A 121 11.11 14.20 11.25
C ARG A 121 12.63 14.08 11.21
N SER A 122 13.15 12.95 10.71
CA SER A 122 14.60 12.72 10.59
C SER A 122 15.26 13.73 9.63
N VAL A 123 14.63 14.02 8.50
CA VAL A 123 15.15 15.01 7.54
C VAL A 123 15.15 16.42 8.15
N ASN A 124 14.07 16.79 8.85
CA ASN A 124 13.96 18.11 9.48
C ASN A 124 15.00 18.30 10.61
N SER A 125 15.28 17.28 11.40
CA SER A 125 16.30 17.38 12.46
C SER A 125 17.69 17.63 11.89
N ILE A 126 18.07 16.95 10.81
CA ILE A 126 19.37 17.13 10.15
C ILE A 126 19.52 18.55 9.58
N ASN A 127 18.46 19.14 9.05
CA ASN A 127 18.52 20.47 8.44
C ASN A 127 18.51 21.62 9.48
N VAL A 128 17.98 21.38 10.66
CA VAL A 128 17.91 22.42 11.74
C VAL A 128 19.21 22.53 12.53
N ASP A 129 19.96 21.44 12.67
CA ASP A 129 21.22 21.42 13.43
C ASP A 129 22.29 22.38 12.89
N PRO A 130 22.63 22.42 11.58
CA PRO A 130 23.62 23.33 11.04
C PRO A 130 23.21 24.80 11.18
N VAL A 131 21.92 25.12 11.07
CA VAL A 131 21.41 26.49 11.24
C VAL A 131 21.56 26.94 12.69
N LYS A 132 21.20 26.11 13.65
CA LYS A 132 21.40 26.39 15.09
C LYS A 132 22.86 26.54 15.47
N LYS A 133 23.75 25.74 14.86
CA LYS A 133 25.21 25.85 15.07
C LYS A 133 25.72 27.20 14.55
N LYS A 134 25.32 27.60 13.34
CA LYS A 134 25.73 28.87 12.74
C LYS A 134 25.25 30.10 13.53
N ILE A 135 24.04 30.05 14.08
CA ILE A 135 23.50 31.12 14.92
C ILE A 135 24.32 31.28 16.23
N ARG A 136 24.79 30.18 16.84
CA ARG A 136 25.63 30.22 18.04
C ARG A 136 27.05 30.76 17.78
N GLU A 137 27.56 30.68 16.56
CA GLU A 137 28.90 31.15 16.18
C GLU A 137 28.95 32.64 15.88
N ILE A 138 27.81 33.29 15.64
CA ILE A 138 27.72 34.72 15.27
C ILE A 138 27.08 35.59 16.36
N GLY A 139 26.67 35.03 17.51
CA GLY A 139 26.15 35.74 18.68
C GLY A 139 27.09 35.63 19.88
#